data_7201f59e968e205a9b8042eeff1d77f8
#
_entry.id   7201f59e968e205a9b8042eeff1d77f8
#
_cell.length_a   1.000
_cell.length_b   1.000
_cell.length_c   1.000
_cell.angle_alpha   90.00
_cell.angle_beta   90.00
_cell.angle_gamma   90.00
#
_symmetry.space_group_name_H-M   'P 1'
#
loop_
_entity.id
_entity.type
_entity.pdbx_description
1 polymer ?
#
loop_
_entity_poly.entity_id
_entity_poly.type
_entity_poly.pdbx_seq_one_letter_code
_entity_poly.pdbx_strand_id
1 'polypeptide(L)'
;MLPEQVRVLVVDDEPAICRALSIALTRAGYDVLTALSGDGALSLLAQEHVDVMVIDLRIPDTRGDVVFELAAAIHPHLRHQTLFMTGDISERAHKLILSCKCPSVRKPFELKELIAAVAGLVPHRGRGRDARGQSA
;
A
#
# COMPACT_ATOMS: atom_id res chain seq x y z
N MET A 1 7.46 -16.99 -20.78
CA MET A 1 6.53 -16.71 -19.71
C MET A 1 6.74 -15.30 -19.17
N LEU A 2 5.68 -14.54 -19.07
CA LEU A 2 5.78 -13.19 -18.56
C LEU A 2 5.86 -13.22 -17.03
N PRO A 3 6.69 -12.36 -16.43
CA PRO A 3 6.71 -12.26 -14.97
C PRO A 3 5.38 -11.69 -14.48
N GLU A 4 4.99 -12.11 -13.31
CA GLU A 4 3.80 -11.54 -12.69
C GLU A 4 4.03 -10.09 -12.36
N GLN A 5 3.02 -9.27 -12.62
CA GLN A 5 3.07 -7.88 -12.18
C GLN A 5 2.89 -7.80 -10.67
N VAL A 6 3.59 -6.86 -10.08
CA VAL A 6 3.38 -6.52 -8.68
C VAL A 6 2.04 -5.82 -8.57
N ARG A 7 1.21 -6.30 -7.66
CA ARG A 7 -0.13 -5.75 -7.48
C ARG A 7 -0.18 -4.83 -6.27
N VAL A 8 -0.70 -3.63 -6.48
CA VAL A 8 -0.82 -2.59 -5.45
C VAL A 8 -2.31 -2.35 -5.19
N LEU A 9 -2.70 -2.40 -3.92
CA LEU A 9 -4.05 -2.02 -3.50
C LEU A 9 -4.00 -0.61 -2.92
N VAL A 10 -4.80 0.30 -3.50
CA VAL A 10 -4.92 1.67 -3.01
C VAL A 10 -6.25 1.81 -2.29
N VAL A 11 -6.21 2.27 -1.03
CA VAL A 11 -7.40 2.43 -0.20
C VAL A 11 -7.52 3.89 0.22
N ASP A 12 -8.53 4.58 -0.29
CA ASP A 12 -8.78 5.98 0.01
C ASP A 12 -10.24 6.27 -0.33
N ASP A 13 -10.94 7.00 0.52
CA ASP A 13 -12.36 7.30 0.29
C ASP A 13 -12.58 8.37 -0.77
N GLU A 14 -11.54 9.03 -1.25
CA GLU A 14 -11.65 10.03 -2.30
C GLU A 14 -11.42 9.36 -3.67
N PRO A 15 -12.48 9.26 -4.50
CA PRO A 15 -12.33 8.62 -5.81
C PRO A 15 -11.27 9.27 -6.68
N ALA A 16 -11.08 10.59 -6.55
CA ALA A 16 -10.08 11.30 -7.35
C ALA A 16 -8.66 10.83 -7.02
N ILE A 17 -8.38 10.59 -5.74
CA ILE A 17 -7.08 10.08 -5.32
C ILE A 17 -6.86 8.67 -5.88
N CYS A 18 -7.86 7.79 -5.71
CA CYS A 18 -7.77 6.44 -6.24
C CYS A 18 -7.53 6.43 -7.75
N ARG A 19 -8.22 7.31 -8.48
CA ARG A 19 -8.05 7.41 -9.94
C ARG A 19 -6.65 7.88 -10.30
N ALA A 20 -6.19 8.93 -9.66
CA ALA A 20 -4.86 9.48 -9.94
C ALA A 20 -3.77 8.46 -9.66
N LEU A 21 -3.85 7.78 -8.53
CA LEU A 21 -2.86 6.77 -8.16
C LEU A 21 -2.94 5.55 -9.06
N SER A 22 -4.16 5.14 -9.45
CA SER A 22 -4.32 4.02 -10.36
C SER A 22 -3.62 4.29 -11.69
N ILE A 23 -3.81 5.49 -12.24
CA ILE A 23 -3.17 5.86 -13.50
C ILE A 23 -1.65 5.89 -13.35
N ALA A 24 -1.17 6.57 -12.32
CA ALA A 24 0.27 6.74 -12.13
C ALA A 24 0.98 5.41 -11.87
N LEU A 25 0.41 4.57 -11.02
CA LEU A 25 1.01 3.29 -10.70
C LEU A 25 0.92 2.30 -11.86
N THR A 26 -0.17 2.33 -12.62
CA THR A 26 -0.29 1.50 -13.81
C THR A 26 0.80 1.88 -14.83
N ARG A 27 1.03 3.19 -15.00
CA ARG A 27 2.10 3.65 -15.92
C ARG A 27 3.48 3.22 -15.43
N ALA A 28 3.64 3.07 -14.11
CA ALA A 28 4.90 2.62 -13.54
C ALA A 28 5.08 1.09 -13.62
N GLY A 29 4.08 0.37 -14.15
CA GLY A 29 4.20 -1.07 -14.39
C GLY A 29 3.49 -1.95 -13.38
N TYR A 30 2.70 -1.38 -12.49
CA TYR A 30 1.97 -2.16 -11.48
C TYR A 30 0.56 -2.52 -11.94
N ASP A 31 0.06 -3.62 -11.40
CA ASP A 31 -1.35 -3.95 -11.48
C ASP A 31 -2.02 -3.31 -10.26
N VAL A 32 -3.09 -2.55 -10.46
CA VAL A 32 -3.66 -1.72 -9.39
C VAL A 32 -5.09 -2.09 -9.11
N LEU A 33 -5.38 -2.32 -7.82
CA LEU A 33 -6.74 -2.44 -7.31
C LEU A 33 -7.02 -1.24 -6.43
N THR A 34 -8.28 -0.80 -6.40
CA THR A 34 -8.66 0.32 -5.55
C THR A 34 -9.85 -0.05 -4.69
N ALA A 35 -9.92 0.54 -3.50
CA ALA A 35 -11.05 0.42 -2.60
C ALA A 35 -11.33 1.77 -1.99
N LEU A 36 -12.61 2.11 -1.82
CA LEU A 36 -13.03 3.39 -1.27
C LEU A 36 -13.36 3.33 0.22
N SER A 37 -13.20 2.15 0.82
CA SER A 37 -13.52 1.95 2.22
C SER A 37 -12.66 0.82 2.79
N GLY A 38 -12.61 0.76 4.12
CA GLY A 38 -11.93 -0.34 4.80
C GLY A 38 -12.59 -1.68 4.51
N ASP A 39 -13.93 -1.73 4.52
CA ASP A 39 -14.65 -2.96 4.22
C ASP A 39 -14.37 -3.42 2.80
N GLY A 40 -14.34 -2.49 1.85
CA GLY A 40 -14.02 -2.83 0.46
C GLY A 40 -12.61 -3.38 0.32
N ALA A 41 -11.66 -2.78 1.05
CA ALA A 41 -10.28 -3.25 1.02
C ALA A 41 -10.17 -4.67 1.57
N LEU A 42 -10.82 -4.94 2.70
CA LEU A 42 -10.75 -6.26 3.32
C LEU A 42 -11.43 -7.32 2.45
N SER A 43 -12.52 -6.98 1.77
CA SER A 43 -13.16 -7.87 0.81
C SER A 43 -12.21 -8.25 -0.33
N LEU A 44 -11.50 -7.27 -0.87
CA LEU A 44 -10.52 -7.54 -1.93
C LEU A 44 -9.39 -8.43 -1.42
N LEU A 45 -8.88 -8.14 -0.22
CA LEU A 45 -7.79 -8.91 0.36
C LEU A 45 -8.19 -10.37 0.64
N ALA A 46 -9.46 -10.63 0.89
CA ALA A 46 -9.94 -12.00 1.09
C ALA A 46 -9.96 -12.81 -0.20
N GLN A 47 -9.98 -12.15 -1.36
CA GLN A 47 -10.14 -12.80 -2.64
C GLN A 47 -8.94 -12.67 -3.57
N GLU A 48 -8.13 -11.62 -3.40
CA GLU A 48 -7.07 -11.26 -4.33
C GLU A 48 -5.72 -11.26 -3.63
N HIS A 49 -4.69 -11.61 -4.37
CA HIS A 49 -3.33 -11.44 -3.88
C HIS A 49 -2.92 -9.97 -4.05
N VAL A 50 -2.35 -9.38 -3.02
CA VAL A 50 -1.88 -8.01 -3.03
C VAL A 50 -0.44 -7.99 -2.52
N ASP A 51 0.47 -7.38 -3.28
CA ASP A 51 1.88 -7.30 -2.90
C ASP A 51 2.17 -6.09 -2.01
N VAL A 52 1.55 -4.95 -2.31
CA VAL A 52 1.78 -3.69 -1.60
C VAL A 52 0.44 -3.03 -1.37
N MET A 53 0.24 -2.49 -0.17
CA MET A 53 -0.97 -1.72 0.14
C MET A 53 -0.60 -0.26 0.39
N VAL A 54 -1.36 0.65 -0.22
CA VAL A 54 -1.26 2.10 0.01
C VAL A 54 -2.59 2.53 0.61
N ILE A 55 -2.59 3.01 1.83
CA ILE A 55 -3.83 3.23 2.56
C ILE A 55 -3.83 4.56 3.30
N ASP A 56 -4.93 5.30 3.18
CA ASP A 56 -5.16 6.51 3.95
C ASP A 56 -5.38 6.13 5.42
N LEU A 57 -4.73 6.84 6.31
CA LEU A 57 -4.92 6.62 7.73
C LEU A 57 -6.34 6.94 8.17
N ARG A 58 -7.01 7.86 7.50
CA ARG A 58 -8.38 8.29 7.83
C ARG A 58 -9.35 7.90 6.74
N ILE A 59 -10.12 6.86 6.99
CA ILE A 59 -11.21 6.44 6.12
C ILE A 59 -12.49 6.38 6.97
N PRO A 60 -13.67 6.68 6.37
CA PRO A 60 -14.89 6.93 7.17
C PRO A 60 -15.38 5.74 7.98
N ASP A 61 -15.27 4.52 7.46
CA ASP A 61 -15.85 3.36 8.12
C ASP A 61 -14.93 2.74 9.17
N THR A 62 -13.63 3.00 9.07
CA THR A 62 -12.68 2.54 10.08
C THR A 62 -11.35 3.27 9.89
N ARG A 63 -10.46 3.17 10.86
CA ARG A 63 -9.14 3.80 10.72
C ARG A 63 -8.23 2.91 9.90
N GLY A 64 -7.32 3.55 9.14
CA GLY A 64 -6.37 2.83 8.30
C GLY A 64 -5.46 1.90 9.08
N ASP A 65 -5.10 2.25 10.32
CA ASP A 65 -4.26 1.38 11.15
C ASP A 65 -4.99 0.10 11.54
N VAL A 66 -6.31 0.15 11.73
CA VAL A 66 -7.11 -1.04 12.02
C VAL A 66 -7.16 -1.93 10.77
N VAL A 67 -7.39 -1.34 9.61
CA VAL A 67 -7.38 -2.11 8.35
C VAL A 67 -6.02 -2.75 8.13
N PHE A 68 -4.94 -2.01 8.43
CA PHE A 68 -3.58 -2.53 8.31
C PHE A 68 -3.39 -3.80 9.14
N GLU A 69 -3.83 -3.78 10.41
CA GLU A 69 -3.66 -4.95 11.27
C GLU A 69 -4.47 -6.15 10.75
N LEU A 70 -5.69 -5.91 10.28
CA LEU A 70 -6.51 -6.98 9.73
C LEU A 70 -5.93 -7.49 8.41
N ALA A 71 -5.44 -6.59 7.57
CA ALA A 71 -4.80 -6.96 6.30
C ALA A 71 -3.55 -7.81 6.56
N ALA A 72 -2.74 -7.44 7.53
CA ALA A 72 -1.54 -8.18 7.88
C ALA A 72 -1.87 -9.55 8.47
N ALA A 73 -3.04 -9.70 9.09
CA ALA A 73 -3.48 -11.00 9.57
C ALA A 73 -3.86 -11.91 8.40
N ILE A 74 -4.45 -11.35 7.33
CA ILE A 74 -4.81 -12.13 6.14
C ILE A 74 -3.58 -12.41 5.28
N HIS A 75 -2.76 -11.40 5.06
CA HIS A 75 -1.54 -11.49 4.23
C HIS A 75 -0.36 -10.96 5.05
N PRO A 76 0.36 -11.83 5.78
CA PRO A 76 1.42 -11.37 6.70
C PRO A 76 2.51 -10.50 6.08
N HIS A 77 2.80 -10.67 4.80
CA HIS A 77 3.83 -9.85 4.14
C HIS A 77 3.45 -8.37 4.10
N LEU A 78 2.15 -8.05 4.19
CA LEU A 78 1.72 -6.65 4.15
C LEU A 78 2.17 -5.86 5.37
N ARG A 79 2.56 -6.53 6.45
CA ARG A 79 3.11 -5.84 7.61
C ARG A 79 4.34 -5.01 7.24
N HIS A 80 5.10 -5.44 6.24
CA HIS A 80 6.31 -4.76 5.80
C HIS A 80 6.17 -4.16 4.39
N GLN A 81 4.99 -4.24 3.81
CA GLN A 81 4.75 -3.79 2.43
C GLN A 81 3.52 -2.89 2.37
N THR A 82 3.37 -2.00 3.36
CA THR A 82 2.27 -1.04 3.43
C THR A 82 2.83 0.37 3.54
N LEU A 83 2.23 1.28 2.78
CA LEU A 83 2.53 2.70 2.81
C LEU A 83 1.29 3.45 3.28
N PHE A 84 1.41 4.24 4.33
CA PHE A 84 0.31 5.10 4.77
C PHE A 84 0.33 6.43 4.04
N MET A 85 -0.86 6.91 3.70
CA MET A 85 -1.06 8.29 3.27
C MET A 85 -1.77 9.02 4.40
N THR A 86 -1.39 10.25 4.69
CA THR A 86 -2.08 11.00 5.74
C THR A 86 -2.06 12.49 5.49
N GLY A 87 -3.22 13.13 5.66
CA GLY A 87 -3.32 14.58 5.75
C GLY A 87 -3.36 15.05 7.20
N ASP A 88 -3.35 14.10 8.14
CA ASP A 88 -3.42 14.41 9.56
C ASP A 88 -2.00 14.58 10.10
N ILE A 89 -1.70 15.79 10.58
CA ILE A 89 -0.38 16.12 11.11
C ILE A 89 -0.35 16.05 12.64
N SER A 90 -1.41 15.53 13.26
CA SER A 90 -1.48 15.47 14.71
C SER A 90 -0.44 14.49 15.25
N GLU A 91 -0.07 14.71 16.51
CA GLU A 91 0.86 13.82 17.20
C GLU A 91 0.28 12.40 17.30
N ARG A 92 -1.03 12.29 17.45
CA ARG A 92 -1.69 10.99 17.53
C ARG A 92 -1.53 10.20 16.23
N ALA A 93 -1.75 10.87 15.09
CA ALA A 93 -1.56 10.22 13.79
C ALA A 93 -0.12 9.77 13.60
N HIS A 94 0.82 10.63 13.97
CA HIS A 94 2.24 10.30 13.88
C HIS A 94 2.58 9.07 14.73
N LYS A 95 2.07 9.01 15.95
CA LYS A 95 2.31 7.87 16.83
C LYS A 95 1.71 6.57 16.27
N LEU A 96 0.52 6.65 15.66
CA LEU A 96 -0.10 5.48 15.05
C LEU A 96 0.76 4.92 13.93
N ILE A 97 1.25 5.79 13.06
CA ILE A 97 2.09 5.36 11.95
C ILE A 97 3.39 4.75 12.47
N LEU A 98 4.02 5.38 13.45
CA LEU A 98 5.24 4.84 14.04
C LEU A 98 5.01 3.47 14.68
N SER A 99 3.85 3.27 15.33
CA SER A 99 3.57 1.99 15.97
C SER A 99 3.40 0.87 14.94
N CYS A 100 2.96 1.19 13.73
CA CYS A 100 2.84 0.22 12.65
C CYS A 100 4.19 -0.10 12.01
N LYS A 101 5.18 0.75 12.22
CA LYS A 101 6.52 0.62 11.65
C LYS A 101 6.50 0.63 10.13
N CYS A 102 5.57 1.40 9.56
CA CYS A 102 5.41 1.54 8.12
C CYS A 102 5.84 2.92 7.67
N PRO A 103 6.32 3.04 6.43
CA PRO A 103 6.57 4.36 5.86
C PRO A 103 5.26 5.10 5.61
N SER A 104 5.35 6.41 5.43
CA SER A 104 4.19 7.23 5.14
C SER A 104 4.55 8.36 4.20
N VAL A 105 3.55 8.84 3.46
CA VAL A 105 3.64 10.08 2.70
C VAL A 105 2.55 11.01 3.18
N ARG A 106 2.84 12.30 3.15
CA ARG A 106 1.93 13.32 3.66
C ARG A 106 1.15 13.95 2.52
N LYS A 107 -0.16 14.03 2.66
CA LYS A 107 -1.00 14.74 1.70
C LYS A 107 -0.88 16.25 1.92
N PRO A 108 -0.80 17.05 0.88
CA PRO A 108 -0.67 16.65 -0.52
C PRO A 108 0.74 16.18 -0.83
N PHE A 109 0.85 15.17 -1.68
CA PHE A 109 2.15 14.63 -2.11
C PHE A 109 2.27 14.71 -3.63
N GLU A 110 3.50 14.63 -4.12
CA GLU A 110 3.72 14.49 -5.56
C GLU A 110 3.63 13.01 -5.93
N LEU A 111 3.10 12.74 -7.11
CA LEU A 111 2.94 11.36 -7.55
C LEU A 111 4.27 10.61 -7.60
N LYS A 112 5.34 11.29 -8.03
CA LYS A 112 6.66 10.66 -8.08
C LYS A 112 7.16 10.27 -6.70
N GLU A 113 6.80 11.03 -5.67
CA GLU A 113 7.16 10.72 -4.29
C GLU A 113 6.47 9.42 -3.84
N LEU A 114 5.20 9.30 -4.13
CA LEU A 114 4.43 8.12 -3.79
C LEU A 114 4.94 6.90 -4.55
N ILE A 115 5.20 7.06 -5.85
CA ILE A 115 5.71 5.95 -6.67
C ILE A 115 7.06 5.47 -6.15
N ALA A 116 7.94 6.39 -5.76
CA ALA A 116 9.24 6.03 -5.20
C ALA A 116 9.09 5.26 -3.89
N ALA A 117 8.14 5.68 -3.04
CA ALA A 117 7.88 5.01 -1.77
C ALA A 117 7.35 3.59 -2.00
N VAL A 118 6.44 3.42 -2.98
CA VAL A 118 5.94 2.10 -3.35
C VAL A 118 7.07 1.21 -3.87
N ALA A 119 7.93 1.77 -4.71
CA ALA A 119 9.06 1.01 -5.26
C ALA A 119 9.96 0.47 -4.15
N GLY A 120 10.13 1.22 -3.08
CA GLY A 120 10.92 0.78 -1.93
C GLY A 120 10.30 -0.37 -1.16
N LEU A 121 9.02 -0.64 -1.36
CA LEU A 121 8.31 -1.71 -0.68
C LEU A 121 8.10 -2.94 -1.55
N VAL A 122 8.39 -2.84 -2.83
CA VAL A 122 8.17 -3.96 -3.75
C VAL A 122 9.14 -5.09 -3.41
N PRO A 123 8.65 -6.34 -3.31
CA PRO A 123 9.55 -7.46 -3.04
C PRO A 123 10.51 -7.67 -4.21
N HIS A 124 11.74 -8.09 -3.89
CA HIS A 124 12.77 -8.33 -4.89
C HIS A 124 12.61 -9.72 -5.51
N ARG A 125 11.67 -9.81 -6.44
CA ARG A 125 11.40 -11.06 -7.12
C ARG A 125 12.33 -11.24 -8.30
N GLY A 126 12.71 -12.48 -8.55
CA GLY A 126 13.48 -12.83 -9.74
C GLY A 126 14.90 -12.36 -9.72
N ARG A 127 15.33 -11.81 -8.63
CA ARG A 127 16.72 -11.54 -8.44
C ARG A 127 17.35 -12.74 -7.78
N GLY A 128 18.17 -13.26 -8.34
CA GLY A 128 18.68 -14.47 -7.84
C GLY A 128 18.67 -14.61 -6.36
N ARG A 129 18.07 -14.07 -6.19
CA ARG A 129 18.03 -14.33 -5.38
C ARG A 129 18.77 -14.81 -5.46
N ASP A 130 19.10 -14.17 -5.81
CA ASP A 130 19.83 -14.44 -5.88
C ASP A 130 20.42 -14.54 -5.68
N ALA A 131 20.65 -14.41 -5.67
CA ALA A 131 21.06 -14.60 -5.33
C ALA A 131 21.29 -14.69 -4.68
N ARG A 132 21.34 -14.61 -4.18
CA ARG A 132 21.39 -14.79 -3.31
C ARG A 132 20.98 -15.02 -2.84
N GLY A 133 20.96 -14.95 -3.17
CA GLY A 133 20.36 -15.21 -2.63
C GLY A 133 20.12 -14.81 -2.40
N GLN A 134 20.16 -14.37 -2.33
CA GLN A 134 19.95 -14.16 -2.04
C GLN A 134 19.40 -13.76 -2.14
N SER A 135 19.43 -13.31 -2.24
CA SER A 135 19.02 -13.21 -2.21
C SER A 135 18.79 -12.96 -2.29
N ALA A 136 18.94 -12.55 -2.53
CA ALA A 136 18.88 -12.69 -2.41
C ALA A 136 18.75 -12.77 -2.23
#